data_1db1a2f5f51a220ece66938ac5c8e2e7
#
_entry.id   1db1a2f5f51a220ece66938ac5c8e2e7
#
_cell.length_a   1.000
_cell.length_b   1.000
_cell.length_c   1.000
_cell.angle_alpha   90.00
_cell.angle_beta   90.00
_cell.angle_gamma   90.00
#
_symmetry.space_group_name_H-M   'P 1'
#
loop_
_entity.id
_entity.type
_entity.pdbx_description
1 polymer ?
#
loop_
_entity_poly.entity_id
_entity_poly.type
_entity_poly.pdbx_seq_one_letter_code
_entity_poly.pdbx_strand_id
1 'polypeptide(L)'
;MFDIDRWQEIFSSIRSNVLRTVLSGFTVALGLYIFIVLFGIGKGLQNAFQEGFTRDAQNLISIFTGKTTIAYEGLQADRQVTLNNSDYNAIVDAHPEKVQYSTPRYSTNLNVKYGKESGFYQISGANDEEVKIENRQLLNGRFISPKDIDEKQNVAVIGRMVQRDLIKNGDPVGKELEINGSVFKVIGVFSDDGGDWDE
;
A
#
# COMPACT_ATOMS: atom_id res chain seq x y z
N MET A 1 -21.81 50.90 -23.48
CA MET A 1 -21.31 51.55 -24.71
C MET A 1 -19.80 51.45 -24.64
N PHE A 2 -19.20 50.52 -25.38
CA PHE A 2 -17.74 50.35 -25.38
C PHE A 2 -17.18 51.49 -26.22
N ASP A 3 -16.39 52.37 -25.60
CA ASP A 3 -15.74 53.50 -26.25
C ASP A 3 -14.73 52.96 -27.27
N ILE A 4 -15.09 53.00 -28.54
CA ILE A 4 -14.26 52.62 -29.68
C ILE A 4 -12.98 53.47 -29.69
N ASP A 5 -13.09 54.75 -29.28
CA ASP A 5 -11.96 55.71 -29.22
C ASP A 5 -10.88 55.24 -28.21
N ARG A 6 -11.28 54.67 -27.06
CA ARG A 6 -10.31 54.12 -26.10
C ARG A 6 -9.53 52.91 -26.62
N TRP A 7 -10.18 52.09 -27.39
CA TRP A 7 -9.50 50.96 -28.04
C TRP A 7 -8.51 51.42 -29.12
N GLN A 8 -8.85 52.47 -29.89
CA GLN A 8 -7.94 53.04 -30.88
C GLN A 8 -6.73 53.66 -30.20
N GLU A 9 -6.89 54.35 -29.09
CA GLU A 9 -5.80 54.94 -28.31
C GLU A 9 -4.86 53.85 -27.75
N ILE A 10 -5.42 52.77 -27.19
CA ILE A 10 -4.63 51.63 -26.71
C ILE A 10 -3.83 51.01 -27.86
N PHE A 11 -4.45 50.76 -29.02
CA PHE A 11 -3.74 50.19 -30.17
C PHE A 11 -2.68 51.10 -30.72
N SER A 12 -2.90 52.41 -30.74
CA SER A 12 -1.89 53.38 -31.16
C SER A 12 -0.69 53.43 -30.21
N SER A 13 -0.95 53.38 -28.92
CA SER A 13 0.09 53.31 -27.87
C SER A 13 0.95 52.05 -27.96
N ILE A 14 0.31 50.90 -28.23
CA ILE A 14 1.01 49.63 -28.46
C ILE A 14 1.91 49.72 -29.69
N ARG A 15 1.42 50.34 -30.76
CA ARG A 15 2.13 50.46 -32.04
C ARG A 15 3.31 51.44 -31.98
N SER A 16 3.27 52.42 -31.08
CA SER A 16 4.37 53.38 -30.90
C SER A 16 5.57 52.80 -30.15
N ASN A 17 5.37 51.76 -29.31
CA ASN A 17 6.43 51.14 -28.52
C ASN A 17 6.30 49.59 -28.51
N VAL A 18 6.27 48.96 -29.67
CA VAL A 18 6.07 47.55 -29.87
C VAL A 18 7.01 46.68 -29.05
N LEU A 19 8.30 47.03 -29.02
CA LEU A 19 9.30 46.25 -28.28
C LEU A 19 9.00 46.21 -26.77
N ARG A 20 8.61 47.35 -26.18
CA ARG A 20 8.28 47.45 -24.76
C ARG A 20 7.02 46.63 -24.45
N THR A 21 6.01 46.71 -25.29
CA THR A 21 4.73 45.98 -25.10
C THR A 21 4.94 44.49 -25.23
N VAL A 22 5.70 44.03 -26.22
CA VAL A 22 6.04 42.62 -26.39
C VAL A 22 6.83 42.09 -25.21
N LEU A 23 7.84 42.85 -24.76
CA LEU A 23 8.66 42.42 -23.60
C LEU A 23 7.86 42.34 -22.32
N SER A 24 6.97 43.34 -22.07
CA SER A 24 6.07 43.31 -20.90
C SER A 24 5.04 42.14 -20.98
N GLY A 25 4.47 41.92 -22.15
CA GLY A 25 3.57 40.78 -22.37
C GLY A 25 4.27 39.45 -22.19
N PHE A 26 5.50 39.34 -22.68
CA PHE A 26 6.30 38.10 -22.49
C PHE A 26 6.63 37.84 -21.03
N THR A 27 7.01 38.84 -20.23
CA THR A 27 7.30 38.66 -18.81
C THR A 27 6.06 38.22 -18.01
N VAL A 28 4.88 38.77 -18.31
CA VAL A 28 3.63 38.35 -17.69
C VAL A 28 3.27 36.93 -18.11
N ALA A 29 3.38 36.60 -19.39
CA ALA A 29 3.12 35.26 -19.90
C ALA A 29 4.08 34.24 -19.28
N LEU A 30 5.36 34.55 -19.15
CA LEU A 30 6.36 33.72 -18.51
C LEU A 30 6.03 33.48 -17.02
N GLY A 31 5.65 34.56 -16.31
CA GLY A 31 5.23 34.45 -14.91
C GLY A 31 4.01 33.53 -14.71
N LEU A 32 2.99 33.66 -15.56
CA LEU A 32 1.82 32.79 -15.55
C LEU A 32 2.19 31.36 -15.90
N TYR A 33 3.03 31.14 -16.89
CA TYR A 33 3.50 29.81 -17.26
C TYR A 33 4.21 29.12 -16.10
N ILE A 34 5.17 29.76 -15.45
CA ILE A 34 5.89 29.24 -14.29
C ILE A 34 4.90 28.92 -13.16
N PHE A 35 3.96 29.85 -12.89
CA PHE A 35 2.94 29.62 -11.85
C PHE A 35 2.09 28.37 -12.13
N ILE A 36 1.60 28.20 -13.37
CA ILE A 36 0.79 27.04 -13.75
C ILE A 36 1.59 25.75 -13.62
N VAL A 37 2.84 25.74 -14.07
CA VAL A 37 3.73 24.57 -13.96
C VAL A 37 3.98 24.20 -12.50
N LEU A 38 4.35 25.16 -11.65
CA LEU A 38 4.60 24.90 -10.23
C LEU A 38 3.33 24.46 -9.49
N PHE A 39 2.19 25.08 -9.81
CA PHE A 39 0.91 24.67 -9.23
C PHE A 39 0.50 23.25 -9.67
N GLY A 40 0.72 22.92 -10.94
CA GLY A 40 0.47 21.57 -11.48
C GLY A 40 1.34 20.51 -10.81
N ILE A 41 2.64 20.79 -10.67
CA ILE A 41 3.57 19.89 -9.95
C ILE A 41 3.14 19.73 -8.48
N GLY A 42 2.81 20.84 -7.81
CA GLY A 42 2.36 20.79 -6.41
C GLY A 42 1.09 19.96 -6.22
N LYS A 43 0.10 20.12 -7.11
CA LYS A 43 -1.13 19.31 -7.09
C LYS A 43 -0.87 17.84 -7.44
N GLY A 44 -0.04 17.57 -8.43
CA GLY A 44 0.36 16.20 -8.79
C GLY A 44 1.05 15.50 -7.62
N LEU A 45 1.99 16.18 -6.95
CA LEU A 45 2.67 15.65 -5.79
C LEU A 45 1.70 15.41 -4.61
N GLN A 46 0.80 16.36 -4.35
CA GLN A 46 -0.24 16.21 -3.32
C GLN A 46 -1.12 14.99 -3.57
N ASN A 47 -1.57 14.80 -4.81
CA ASN A 47 -2.40 13.64 -5.17
C ASN A 47 -1.62 12.33 -5.03
N ALA A 48 -0.38 12.27 -5.48
CA ALA A 48 0.47 11.09 -5.34
C ALA A 48 0.70 10.70 -3.85
N PHE A 49 0.92 11.69 -2.98
CA PHE A 49 1.01 11.45 -1.55
C PHE A 49 -0.34 11.00 -0.96
N GLN A 50 -1.45 11.61 -1.33
CA GLN A 50 -2.77 11.20 -0.84
C GLN A 50 -3.10 9.77 -1.25
N GLU A 51 -2.82 9.37 -2.50
CA GLU A 51 -3.01 8.00 -2.94
C GLU A 51 -2.15 7.01 -2.14
N GLY A 52 -0.90 7.35 -1.85
CA GLY A 52 -0.03 6.53 -1.00
C GLY A 52 -0.55 6.35 0.43
N PHE A 53 -1.09 7.40 1.03
CA PHE A 53 -1.62 7.35 2.40
C PHE A 53 -3.04 6.76 2.52
N THR A 54 -3.83 6.74 1.44
CA THR A 54 -5.20 6.18 1.47
C THR A 54 -5.22 4.68 1.20
N ARG A 55 -4.11 4.10 0.78
CA ARG A 55 -4.00 2.66 0.48
C ARG A 55 -4.02 1.80 1.74
N ASP A 56 -3.33 2.23 2.79
CA ASP A 56 -3.37 1.57 4.08
C ASP A 56 -4.59 2.03 4.90
N ALA A 57 -5.10 1.18 5.76
CA ALA A 57 -6.19 1.57 6.65
C ALA A 57 -5.80 2.83 7.44
N GLN A 58 -6.55 3.92 7.27
CA GLN A 58 -6.21 5.24 7.81
C GLN A 58 -6.10 5.29 9.35
N ASN A 59 -6.62 4.27 10.05
CA ASN A 59 -6.63 4.15 11.50
C ASN A 59 -5.98 2.84 11.96
N LEU A 60 -4.89 2.43 11.31
CA LEU A 60 -4.16 1.21 11.67
C LEU A 60 -3.27 1.45 12.89
N ILE A 61 -3.41 0.59 13.88
CA ILE A 61 -2.50 0.50 15.03
C ILE A 61 -1.75 -0.83 14.93
N SER A 62 -0.44 -0.77 14.76
CA SER A 62 0.42 -1.95 14.75
C SER A 62 1.12 -2.09 16.10
N ILE A 63 1.01 -3.25 16.73
CA ILE A 63 1.64 -3.57 18.00
C ILE A 63 2.75 -4.59 17.72
N PHE A 64 3.98 -4.19 18.02
CA PHE A 64 5.16 -5.02 17.84
C PHE A 64 5.75 -5.47 19.17
N THR A 65 6.37 -6.64 19.15
CA THR A 65 7.15 -7.12 20.28
C THR A 65 8.43 -6.30 20.44
N GLY A 66 8.85 -6.11 21.66
CA GLY A 66 10.07 -5.41 21.99
C GLY A 66 10.74 -6.02 23.24
N LYS A 67 11.69 -5.29 23.80
CA LYS A 67 12.32 -5.65 25.06
C LYS A 67 11.74 -4.83 26.19
N THR A 68 11.66 -5.44 27.39
CA THR A 68 11.25 -4.73 28.59
C THR A 68 12.30 -3.70 28.99
N THR A 69 11.88 -2.49 29.34
CA THR A 69 12.77 -1.41 29.77
C THR A 69 12.88 -1.30 31.27
N ILE A 70 11.94 -1.87 32.01
CA ILE A 70 11.83 -1.77 33.49
C ILE A 70 11.83 -3.18 34.07
N ALA A 71 12.55 -3.35 35.16
CA ALA A 71 12.48 -4.56 35.99
C ALA A 71 11.13 -4.61 36.73
N TYR A 72 10.47 -5.76 36.70
CA TYR A 72 9.17 -5.93 37.35
C TYR A 72 9.04 -7.32 37.99
N GLU A 73 8.52 -7.38 39.20
CA GLU A 73 8.26 -8.62 39.97
C GLU A 73 9.47 -9.58 40.03
N GLY A 74 10.67 -9.05 40.26
CA GLY A 74 11.90 -9.86 40.36
C GLY A 74 12.51 -10.26 39.04
N LEU A 75 11.88 -9.88 37.91
CA LEU A 75 12.38 -10.11 36.56
C LEU A 75 13.20 -8.90 36.11
N GLN A 76 14.36 -9.17 35.50
CA GLN A 76 15.27 -8.12 35.03
C GLN A 76 14.69 -7.36 33.83
N ALA A 77 15.13 -6.13 33.60
CA ALA A 77 14.91 -5.40 32.36
C ALA A 77 15.63 -6.09 31.17
N ASP A 78 15.39 -5.61 29.95
CA ASP A 78 15.99 -6.10 28.69
C ASP A 78 15.59 -7.54 28.30
N ARG A 79 14.42 -8.01 28.76
CA ARG A 79 13.87 -9.30 28.34
C ARG A 79 13.04 -9.14 27.08
N GLN A 80 13.23 -10.04 26.12
CA GLN A 80 12.39 -10.11 24.92
C GLN A 80 10.94 -10.44 25.30
N VAL A 81 10.01 -9.60 24.86
CA VAL A 81 8.57 -9.85 24.98
C VAL A 81 8.13 -10.67 23.78
N THR A 82 7.34 -11.70 24.00
CA THR A 82 6.70 -12.48 22.96
C THR A 82 5.19 -12.37 23.15
N LEU A 83 4.49 -11.84 22.16
CA LEU A 83 3.04 -11.81 22.14
C LEU A 83 2.50 -13.16 21.69
N ASN A 84 1.35 -13.53 22.22
CA ASN A 84 0.66 -14.78 21.91
C ASN A 84 -0.84 -14.53 21.67
N ASN A 85 -1.58 -15.56 21.29
CA ASN A 85 -3.01 -15.45 21.00
C ASN A 85 -3.86 -14.98 22.18
N SER A 86 -3.44 -15.22 23.42
CA SER A 86 -4.17 -14.71 24.59
C SER A 86 -4.02 -13.21 24.74
N ASP A 87 -2.85 -12.66 24.40
CA ASP A 87 -2.63 -11.20 24.40
C ASP A 87 -3.47 -10.53 23.30
N TYR A 88 -3.54 -11.15 22.13
CA TYR A 88 -4.40 -10.70 21.04
C TYR A 88 -5.88 -10.64 21.47
N ASN A 89 -6.40 -11.73 22.03
CA ASN A 89 -7.79 -11.78 22.50
C ASN A 89 -8.04 -10.74 23.61
N ALA A 90 -7.12 -10.57 24.55
CA ALA A 90 -7.25 -9.60 25.62
C ALA A 90 -7.34 -8.14 25.10
N ILE A 91 -6.59 -7.81 24.03
CA ILE A 91 -6.64 -6.48 23.43
C ILE A 91 -7.99 -6.24 22.72
N VAL A 92 -8.45 -7.23 21.94
CA VAL A 92 -9.71 -7.14 21.19
C VAL A 92 -10.90 -7.06 22.15
N ASP A 93 -10.93 -7.91 23.18
CA ASP A 93 -12.01 -7.97 24.17
C ASP A 93 -12.06 -6.73 25.07
N ALA A 94 -10.92 -6.06 25.29
CA ALA A 94 -10.86 -4.85 26.12
C ALA A 94 -11.52 -3.63 25.45
N HIS A 95 -11.56 -3.58 24.11
CA HIS A 95 -12.04 -2.41 23.37
C HIS A 95 -12.86 -2.77 22.12
N PRO A 96 -13.92 -3.60 22.25
CA PRO A 96 -14.69 -4.09 21.10
C PRO A 96 -15.37 -2.95 20.33
N GLU A 97 -15.67 -1.83 20.98
CA GLU A 97 -16.30 -0.67 20.35
C GLU A 97 -15.35 0.20 19.52
N LYS A 98 -14.02 -0.01 19.66
CA LYS A 98 -12.99 0.77 18.95
C LYS A 98 -12.28 -0.02 17.87
N VAL A 99 -12.32 -1.34 17.96
CA VAL A 99 -11.64 -2.24 17.03
C VAL A 99 -12.65 -2.73 16.00
N GLN A 100 -12.51 -2.27 14.76
CA GLN A 100 -13.37 -2.71 13.66
C GLN A 100 -12.88 -4.01 13.03
N TYR A 101 -11.56 -4.11 12.81
CA TYR A 101 -10.87 -5.29 12.30
C TYR A 101 -9.57 -5.48 13.04
N SER A 102 -9.17 -6.73 13.22
CA SER A 102 -7.92 -7.07 13.89
C SER A 102 -7.34 -8.35 13.35
N THR A 103 -6.03 -8.45 13.27
CA THR A 103 -5.33 -9.65 12.82
C THR A 103 -4.08 -9.90 13.64
N PRO A 104 -3.91 -11.10 14.20
CA PRO A 104 -2.62 -11.53 14.71
C PRO A 104 -1.75 -11.88 13.49
N ARG A 105 -0.57 -11.27 13.37
CA ARG A 105 0.33 -11.54 12.24
C ARG A 105 1.62 -12.16 12.72
N TYR A 106 2.01 -13.24 12.10
CA TYR A 106 3.35 -13.82 12.20
C TYR A 106 3.98 -13.85 10.81
N SER A 107 5.13 -13.22 10.65
CA SER A 107 5.83 -13.16 9.36
C SER A 107 7.23 -13.71 9.49
N THR A 108 7.62 -14.53 8.53
CA THR A 108 8.97 -15.09 8.43
C THR A 108 9.33 -15.39 6.98
N ASN A 109 10.63 -15.45 6.69
CA ASN A 109 11.09 -15.81 5.35
C ASN A 109 11.31 -17.32 5.26
N LEU A 110 10.60 -17.96 4.34
CA LEU A 110 10.69 -19.40 4.13
C LEU A 110 10.98 -19.75 2.67
N ASN A 111 11.56 -20.91 2.46
CA ASN A 111 11.72 -21.48 1.13
C ASN A 111 10.37 -22.02 0.64
N VAL A 112 9.97 -21.57 -0.55
CA VAL A 112 8.77 -22.02 -1.25
C VAL A 112 9.20 -22.71 -2.53
N LYS A 113 8.63 -23.88 -2.81
CA LYS A 113 8.95 -24.69 -3.99
C LYS A 113 7.70 -25.02 -4.78
N TYR A 114 7.86 -25.04 -6.09
CA TYR A 114 6.87 -25.54 -7.03
C TYR A 114 7.59 -26.35 -8.13
N GLY A 115 7.44 -27.66 -8.13
CA GLY A 115 8.15 -28.54 -9.06
C GLY A 115 9.66 -28.42 -8.91
N LYS A 116 10.32 -27.85 -9.93
CA LYS A 116 11.79 -27.64 -9.94
C LYS A 116 12.18 -26.21 -9.54
N GLU A 117 11.23 -25.29 -9.46
CA GLU A 117 11.47 -23.90 -9.10
C GLU A 117 11.39 -23.72 -7.58
N SER A 118 12.22 -22.86 -7.04
CA SER A 118 12.22 -22.52 -5.62
C SER A 118 12.69 -21.10 -5.38
N GLY A 119 12.21 -20.49 -4.32
CA GLY A 119 12.61 -19.15 -3.92
C GLY A 119 12.34 -18.88 -2.43
N PHE A 120 12.99 -17.87 -1.88
CA PHE A 120 12.72 -17.40 -0.52
C PHE A 120 11.74 -16.24 -0.57
N TYR A 121 10.61 -16.40 0.12
CA TYR A 121 9.56 -15.41 0.18
C TYR A 121 9.15 -15.15 1.62
N GLN A 122 8.68 -13.94 1.87
CA GLN A 122 8.05 -13.63 3.16
C GLN A 122 6.69 -14.32 3.22
N ILE A 123 6.53 -15.19 4.21
CA ILE A 123 5.28 -15.87 4.49
C ILE A 123 4.67 -15.23 5.73
N SER A 124 3.42 -14.83 5.62
CA SER A 124 2.63 -14.30 6.73
C SER A 124 1.47 -15.23 7.06
N GLY A 125 1.39 -15.62 8.33
CA GLY A 125 0.19 -16.22 8.90
C GLY A 125 -0.67 -15.13 9.50
N ALA A 126 -1.93 -15.09 9.11
CA ALA A 126 -2.90 -14.10 9.53
C ALA A 126 -4.33 -14.67 9.48
N ASN A 127 -5.30 -13.94 10.01
CA ASN A 127 -6.72 -14.30 9.88
C ASN A 127 -7.36 -13.73 8.60
N ASP A 128 -8.64 -13.98 8.41
CA ASP A 128 -9.42 -13.53 7.26
C ASP A 128 -9.66 -12.00 7.21
N GLU A 129 -9.50 -11.31 8.33
CA GLU A 129 -9.66 -9.86 8.41
C GLU A 129 -8.44 -9.09 7.86
N GLU A 130 -7.29 -9.75 7.69
CA GLU A 130 -6.08 -9.14 7.15
C GLU A 130 -6.30 -8.47 5.80
N VAL A 131 -7.10 -9.09 4.95
CA VAL A 131 -7.44 -8.55 3.62
C VAL A 131 -8.07 -7.15 3.71
N LYS A 132 -8.92 -6.94 4.72
CA LYS A 132 -9.59 -5.66 4.94
C LYS A 132 -8.65 -4.61 5.51
N ILE A 133 -7.69 -5.04 6.32
CA ILE A 133 -6.67 -4.18 6.93
C ILE A 133 -5.63 -3.73 5.90
N GLU A 134 -5.14 -4.66 5.09
CA GLU A 134 -4.10 -4.41 4.08
C GLU A 134 -4.67 -3.93 2.73
N ASN A 135 -6.01 -3.88 2.59
CA ASN A 135 -6.70 -3.47 1.36
C ASN A 135 -6.18 -4.17 0.10
N ARG A 136 -5.84 -5.47 0.22
CA ARG A 136 -5.29 -6.25 -0.89
C ARG A 136 -6.33 -6.54 -1.95
N GLN A 137 -5.94 -6.40 -3.21
CA GLN A 137 -6.82 -6.73 -4.34
C GLN A 137 -6.65 -8.19 -4.75
N LEU A 138 -7.77 -8.90 -4.86
CA LEU A 138 -7.80 -10.25 -5.39
C LEU A 138 -7.76 -10.21 -6.91
N LEU A 139 -6.77 -10.87 -7.49
CA LEU A 139 -6.63 -11.02 -8.95
C LEU A 139 -7.33 -12.27 -9.47
N ASN A 140 -7.23 -13.37 -8.72
CA ASN A 140 -7.83 -14.67 -9.09
C ASN A 140 -8.12 -15.50 -7.84
N GLY A 141 -9.17 -16.32 -7.87
CA GLY A 141 -9.52 -17.23 -6.78
C GLY A 141 -10.25 -16.54 -5.63
N ARG A 142 -9.85 -16.83 -4.39
CA ARG A 142 -10.43 -16.27 -3.17
C ARG A 142 -9.37 -16.07 -2.09
N PHE A 143 -9.68 -15.23 -1.11
CA PHE A 143 -8.90 -15.11 0.13
C PHE A 143 -9.22 -16.22 1.13
N ILE A 144 -8.41 -16.30 2.19
CA ILE A 144 -8.63 -17.19 3.34
C ILE A 144 -9.97 -16.81 3.98
N SER A 145 -10.75 -17.80 4.33
CA SER A 145 -12.04 -17.65 4.99
C SER A 145 -11.99 -18.18 6.43
N PRO A 146 -12.93 -17.78 7.31
CA PRO A 146 -13.02 -18.32 8.66
C PRO A 146 -13.05 -19.85 8.67
N LYS A 147 -13.73 -20.45 7.70
CA LYS A 147 -13.82 -21.92 7.58
C LYS A 147 -12.46 -22.58 7.36
N ASP A 148 -11.58 -21.97 6.55
CA ASP A 148 -10.22 -22.50 6.32
C ASP A 148 -9.41 -22.51 7.62
N ILE A 149 -9.62 -21.48 8.47
CA ILE A 149 -8.95 -21.34 9.77
C ILE A 149 -9.49 -22.35 10.76
N ASP A 150 -10.81 -22.48 10.88
CA ASP A 150 -11.49 -23.41 11.81
C ASP A 150 -11.14 -24.87 11.49
N GLU A 151 -11.12 -25.21 10.21
CA GLU A 151 -10.77 -26.55 9.72
C GLU A 151 -9.25 -26.77 9.62
N LYS A 152 -8.44 -25.74 9.91
CA LYS A 152 -6.96 -25.76 9.81
C LYS A 152 -6.48 -26.27 8.45
N GLN A 153 -7.10 -25.79 7.38
CA GLN A 153 -6.76 -26.18 6.02
C GLN A 153 -5.40 -25.62 5.62
N ASN A 154 -4.57 -26.44 4.98
CA ASN A 154 -3.29 -25.99 4.39
C ASN A 154 -3.55 -25.29 3.07
N VAL A 155 -3.95 -24.01 3.15
CA VAL A 155 -4.21 -23.16 1.98
C VAL A 155 -3.30 -21.95 1.99
N ALA A 156 -2.99 -21.42 0.81
CA ALA A 156 -2.17 -20.23 0.64
C ALA A 156 -2.78 -19.29 -0.41
N VAL A 157 -2.70 -18.00 -0.15
CA VAL A 157 -2.92 -16.96 -1.14
C VAL A 157 -1.56 -16.36 -1.48
N ILE A 158 -1.23 -16.29 -2.76
CA ILE A 158 0.10 -15.90 -3.22
C ILE A 158 0.09 -14.53 -3.87
N GLY A 159 1.16 -13.76 -3.72
CA GLY A 159 1.36 -12.52 -4.47
C GLY A 159 1.70 -12.78 -5.94
N ARG A 160 1.46 -11.78 -6.80
CA ARG A 160 1.78 -11.83 -8.23
C ARG A 160 3.24 -12.21 -8.51
N MET A 161 4.19 -11.71 -7.71
CA MET A 161 5.62 -12.05 -7.86
C MET A 161 5.86 -13.55 -7.70
N VAL A 162 5.28 -14.19 -6.67
CA VAL A 162 5.40 -15.63 -6.44
C VAL A 162 4.83 -16.42 -7.62
N GLN A 163 3.69 -15.99 -8.15
CA GLN A 163 3.11 -16.59 -9.36
C GLN A 163 4.07 -16.50 -10.54
N ARG A 164 4.61 -15.31 -10.82
CA ARG A 164 5.53 -15.08 -11.95
C ARG A 164 6.79 -15.91 -11.83
N ASP A 165 7.37 -15.98 -10.63
CA ASP A 165 8.67 -16.60 -10.41
C ASP A 165 8.60 -18.13 -10.36
N LEU A 166 7.60 -18.67 -9.67
CA LEU A 166 7.51 -20.12 -9.44
C LEU A 166 6.59 -20.84 -10.43
N ILE A 167 5.44 -20.25 -10.76
CA ILE A 167 4.42 -20.93 -11.54
C ILE A 167 4.54 -20.62 -13.02
N LYS A 168 5.06 -19.45 -13.37
CA LYS A 168 5.38 -18.94 -14.73
C LYS A 168 4.20 -18.97 -15.70
N ASN A 169 3.58 -20.13 -15.89
CA ASN A 169 2.51 -20.33 -16.89
C ASN A 169 1.30 -21.04 -16.29
N GLY A 170 0.12 -20.60 -16.68
CA GLY A 170 -1.16 -21.20 -16.34
C GLY A 170 -1.76 -20.66 -15.05
N ASP A 171 -2.95 -21.17 -14.72
CA ASP A 171 -3.70 -20.78 -13.52
C ASP A 171 -2.99 -21.32 -12.26
N PRO A 172 -2.61 -20.48 -11.30
CA PRO A 172 -2.02 -20.93 -10.05
C PRO A 172 -3.04 -21.50 -9.07
N VAL A 173 -4.31 -21.15 -9.19
CA VAL A 173 -5.34 -21.60 -8.27
C VAL A 173 -5.54 -23.11 -8.40
N GLY A 174 -5.53 -23.80 -7.26
CA GLY A 174 -5.62 -25.25 -7.19
C GLY A 174 -4.29 -26.00 -7.25
N LYS A 175 -3.17 -25.32 -7.56
CA LYS A 175 -1.82 -25.93 -7.51
C LYS A 175 -1.32 -26.04 -6.09
N GLU A 176 -0.35 -26.92 -5.88
CA GLU A 176 0.25 -27.18 -4.59
C GLU A 176 1.66 -26.62 -4.53
N LEU A 177 1.96 -25.88 -3.47
CA LEU A 177 3.28 -25.36 -3.14
C LEU A 177 3.82 -26.06 -1.91
N GLU A 178 5.10 -26.39 -1.91
CA GLU A 178 5.81 -26.84 -0.72
C GLU A 178 6.41 -25.62 0.00
N ILE A 179 5.96 -25.38 1.21
CA ILE A 179 6.46 -24.28 2.07
C ILE A 179 7.14 -24.94 3.27
N ASN A 180 8.46 -24.85 3.34
CA ASN A 180 9.26 -25.42 4.43
C ASN A 180 8.93 -26.91 4.72
N GLY A 181 8.72 -27.70 3.67
CA GLY A 181 8.41 -29.13 3.78
C GLY A 181 6.94 -29.48 3.97
N SER A 182 6.05 -28.51 4.11
CA SER A 182 4.61 -28.72 4.18
C SER A 182 3.93 -28.29 2.88
N VAL A 183 2.92 -29.04 2.44
CA VAL A 183 2.19 -28.79 1.21
C VAL A 183 0.99 -27.88 1.49
N PHE A 184 0.87 -26.81 0.71
CA PHE A 184 -0.23 -25.85 0.75
C PHE A 184 -0.88 -25.74 -0.63
N LYS A 185 -2.21 -25.74 -0.65
CA LYS A 185 -2.98 -25.52 -1.87
C LYS A 185 -3.17 -24.04 -2.12
N VAL A 186 -2.82 -23.56 -3.31
CA VAL A 186 -3.08 -22.18 -3.71
C VAL A 186 -4.57 -22.00 -3.96
N ILE A 187 -5.19 -21.06 -3.25
CA ILE A 187 -6.63 -20.73 -3.37
C ILE A 187 -6.89 -19.37 -3.97
N GLY A 188 -5.89 -18.51 -4.07
CA GLY A 188 -6.01 -17.21 -4.67
C GLY A 188 -4.68 -16.56 -4.97
N VAL A 189 -4.76 -15.50 -5.79
CA VAL A 189 -3.64 -14.62 -6.14
C VAL A 189 -4.05 -13.19 -5.83
N PHE A 190 -3.19 -12.44 -5.16
CA PHE A 190 -3.42 -11.05 -4.87
C PHE A 190 -2.36 -10.16 -5.51
N SER A 191 -2.71 -8.91 -5.69
CA SER A 191 -1.78 -7.83 -5.98
C SER A 191 -1.70 -6.92 -4.77
N ASP A 192 -0.50 -6.55 -4.39
CA ASP A 192 -0.30 -5.41 -3.53
C ASP A 192 -0.40 -4.17 -4.43
N ASP A 193 -1.44 -3.34 -4.26
CA ASP A 193 -1.64 -2.09 -5.02
C ASP A 193 -0.55 -1.03 -4.73
N GLY A 194 0.56 -1.48 -4.24
CA GLY A 194 1.66 -0.70 -3.69
C GLY A 194 2.72 -0.22 -4.68
N GLY A 195 2.56 -0.36 -5.96
CA GLY A 195 3.47 0.26 -6.91
C GLY A 195 3.77 -0.57 -8.16
N ASP A 196 3.88 0.14 -9.25
CA ASP A 196 4.50 -0.27 -10.54
C ASP A 196 6.00 -0.59 -10.38
N TRP A 197 6.35 -1.48 -9.45
CA TRP A 197 7.71 -2.04 -9.35
C TRP A 197 7.80 -3.41 -10.02
N ASP A 198 6.80 -3.74 -10.86
CA ASP A 198 6.69 -4.99 -11.61
C ASP A 198 7.16 -4.85 -13.07
N GLU A 199 7.99 -3.84 -13.41
CA GLU A 199 8.71 -3.80 -14.70
C GLU A 199 10.17 -4.19 -14.57
#